data_1f741110d4cb14a6541b1d690062580b
#
_entry.id   1f741110d4cb14a6541b1d690062580b
#
_cell.length_a   1.000
_cell.length_b   1.000
_cell.length_c   1.000
_cell.angle_alpha   90.00
_cell.angle_beta   90.00
_cell.angle_gamma   90.00
#
_symmetry.space_group_name_H-M   'P 1'
#
loop_
_entity.id
_entity.type
_entity.pdbx_description
1 polymer ?
#
loop_
_entity_poly.entity_id
_entity_poly.type
_entity_poly.pdbx_seq_one_letter_code
_entity_poly.pdbx_strand_id
1 'polypeptide(L)'
;MVFRAVRQVLIPLSHAVYRPTIEGRENVPRTGGVLLASNHRSFIDSFAIPLATPRPVNFLAKSDYFTGSGLGGAFRRSLFTAMGAIPVDRNSASAAQESLDAALEVIKAGGAFGIYPEGTRSRDGRLYRGRTGVAWLALEADVPVVPVGLIGTQNIQPVGASMPRIAEVTVKFGRPIHPEAYRHLPAGKARRQLTDDVMAAIQALTGQEPAGVYNEVSSR
;
A
#
# COMPACT_ATOMS: atom_id res chain seq x y z
N MET A 1 16.29 3.33 -14.53
CA MET A 1 15.88 4.33 -15.57
C MET A 1 14.41 4.26 -15.94
N VAL A 2 13.86 3.12 -16.29
CA VAL A 2 12.44 2.94 -16.72
C VAL A 2 11.43 3.47 -15.70
N PHE A 3 11.61 3.17 -14.41
CA PHE A 3 10.73 3.65 -13.34
C PHE A 3 10.59 5.19 -13.30
N ARG A 4 11.71 5.92 -13.42
CA ARG A 4 11.68 7.40 -13.41
C ARG A 4 10.98 7.94 -14.65
N ALA A 5 11.24 7.38 -15.83
CA ALA A 5 10.61 7.80 -17.08
C ALA A 5 9.09 7.58 -17.07
N VAL A 6 8.64 6.41 -16.60
CA VAL A 6 7.22 6.10 -16.47
C VAL A 6 6.52 7.06 -15.50
N ARG A 7 7.13 7.37 -14.36
CA ARG A 7 6.57 8.36 -13.42
C ARG A 7 6.51 9.77 -14.00
N GLN A 8 7.50 10.21 -14.77
CA GLN A 8 7.50 11.54 -15.41
C GLN A 8 6.33 11.72 -16.39
N VAL A 9 5.82 10.64 -16.97
CA VAL A 9 4.66 10.68 -17.86
C VAL A 9 3.36 10.44 -17.10
N LEU A 10 3.32 9.42 -16.25
CA LEU A 10 2.08 9.02 -15.57
C LEU A 10 1.63 10.02 -14.51
N ILE A 11 2.55 10.69 -13.80
CA ILE A 11 2.17 11.68 -12.78
C ILE A 11 1.42 12.85 -13.43
N PRO A 12 1.98 13.60 -14.41
CA PRO A 12 1.25 14.71 -15.02
C PRO A 12 -0.03 14.24 -15.71
N LEU A 13 -0.04 13.07 -16.34
CA LEU A 13 -1.25 12.52 -16.97
C LEU A 13 -2.34 12.23 -15.92
N SER A 14 -1.98 11.58 -14.81
CA SER A 14 -2.94 11.31 -13.73
C SER A 14 -3.50 12.58 -13.11
N HIS A 15 -2.65 13.61 -12.95
CA HIS A 15 -3.09 14.92 -12.45
C HIS A 15 -4.01 15.65 -13.44
N ALA A 16 -3.74 15.55 -14.74
CA ALA A 16 -4.59 16.15 -15.76
C ALA A 16 -5.97 15.49 -15.84
N VAL A 17 -6.03 14.15 -15.71
CA VAL A 17 -7.27 13.35 -15.86
C VAL A 17 -8.07 13.31 -14.56
N TYR A 18 -7.43 12.97 -13.44
CA TYR A 18 -8.12 12.68 -12.16
C TYR A 18 -8.06 13.84 -11.17
N ARG A 19 -7.15 14.81 -11.36
CA ARG A 19 -6.94 15.97 -10.47
C ARG A 19 -6.95 15.57 -8.99
N PRO A 20 -6.10 14.59 -8.57
CA PRO A 20 -6.15 14.06 -7.23
C PRO A 20 -5.82 15.14 -6.20
N THR A 21 -6.57 15.18 -5.11
CA THR A 21 -6.20 15.97 -3.92
C THR A 21 -5.15 15.19 -3.15
N ILE A 22 -3.99 15.79 -2.88
CA ILE A 22 -2.90 15.16 -2.13
C ILE A 22 -2.59 16.03 -0.91
N GLU A 23 -2.74 15.45 0.28
CA GLU A 23 -2.51 16.12 1.56
C GLU A 23 -1.39 15.43 2.34
N GLY A 24 -0.58 16.18 3.08
CA GLY A 24 0.44 15.66 3.99
C GLY A 24 1.62 14.98 3.28
N ARG A 25 1.87 15.26 2.01
CA ARG A 25 2.95 14.65 1.22
C ARG A 25 4.34 14.83 1.83
N GLU A 26 4.53 15.88 2.59
CA GLU A 26 5.74 16.20 3.36
C GLU A 26 6.03 15.19 4.49
N ASN A 27 5.02 14.47 4.96
CA ASN A 27 5.15 13.42 5.97
C ASN A 27 5.87 12.17 5.44
N VAL A 28 6.02 12.02 4.13
CA VAL A 28 6.75 10.90 3.53
C VAL A 28 8.23 11.22 3.46
N PRO A 29 9.11 10.52 4.21
CA PRO A 29 10.56 10.74 4.15
C PRO A 29 11.09 10.58 2.73
N ARG A 30 11.94 11.49 2.28
CA ARG A 30 12.52 11.45 0.92
C ARG A 30 13.57 10.37 0.74
N THR A 31 14.22 9.94 1.84
CA THR A 31 15.27 8.93 1.89
C THR A 31 15.09 8.03 3.11
N GLY A 32 15.82 6.92 3.17
CA GLY A 32 15.72 5.93 4.25
C GLY A 32 14.52 5.00 4.09
N GLY A 33 14.49 3.94 4.86
CA GLY A 33 13.38 2.99 4.90
C GLY A 33 12.10 3.63 5.44
N VAL A 34 10.95 3.30 4.86
CA VAL A 34 9.65 3.75 5.34
C VAL A 34 8.56 2.79 4.90
N LEU A 35 7.58 2.57 5.78
CA LEU A 35 6.34 1.87 5.47
C LEU A 35 5.22 2.89 5.19
N LEU A 36 4.46 2.66 4.12
CA LEU A 36 3.22 3.38 3.83
C LEU A 36 2.07 2.42 4.06
N ALA A 37 1.34 2.57 5.16
CA ALA A 37 0.23 1.70 5.53
C ALA A 37 -1.10 2.34 5.14
N SER A 38 -1.89 1.68 4.29
CA SER A 38 -3.12 2.26 3.74
C SER A 38 -4.33 1.34 3.90
N ASN A 39 -5.53 1.93 3.93
CA ASN A 39 -6.77 1.21 3.64
C ASN A 39 -6.74 0.65 2.22
N HIS A 40 -7.54 -0.37 1.95
CA HIS A 40 -7.57 -1.04 0.63
C HIS A 40 -8.98 -1.22 0.11
N ARG A 41 -9.37 -0.46 -0.92
CA ARG A 41 -10.71 -0.46 -1.50
C ARG A 41 -10.76 -0.82 -2.97
N SER A 42 -9.66 -0.59 -3.69
CA SER A 42 -9.61 -0.74 -5.13
C SER A 42 -8.26 -1.30 -5.59
N PHE A 43 -8.24 -1.92 -6.75
CA PHE A 43 -7.01 -2.23 -7.46
C PHE A 43 -6.16 -0.97 -7.74
N ILE A 44 -6.84 0.15 -7.97
CA ILE A 44 -6.22 1.46 -8.27
C ILE A 44 -5.37 1.98 -7.09
N ASP A 45 -5.59 1.53 -5.86
CA ASP A 45 -4.84 1.95 -4.67
C ASP A 45 -3.33 1.79 -4.86
N SER A 46 -2.91 0.67 -5.47
CA SER A 46 -1.50 0.37 -5.73
C SER A 46 -0.87 1.25 -6.83
N PHE A 47 -1.66 2.03 -7.53
CA PHE A 47 -1.20 3.06 -8.47
C PHE A 47 -1.31 4.46 -7.85
N ALA A 48 -2.37 4.74 -7.11
CA ALA A 48 -2.62 6.05 -6.51
C ALA A 48 -1.50 6.46 -5.54
N ILE A 49 -1.07 5.55 -4.65
CA ILE A 49 -0.01 5.83 -3.69
C ILE A 49 1.33 6.14 -4.38
N PRO A 50 1.90 5.29 -5.28
CA PRO A 50 3.14 5.61 -5.97
C PRO A 50 3.10 6.91 -6.77
N LEU A 51 1.96 7.28 -7.36
CA LEU A 51 1.82 8.51 -8.12
C LEU A 51 1.72 9.76 -7.22
N ALA A 52 1.16 9.62 -6.00
CA ALA A 52 1.03 10.70 -5.04
C ALA A 52 2.31 10.95 -4.21
N THR A 53 3.17 9.95 -4.05
CA THR A 53 4.38 10.05 -3.21
C THR A 53 5.52 10.83 -3.85
N PRO A 54 6.42 11.48 -3.05
CA PRO A 54 7.58 12.20 -3.59
C PRO A 54 8.71 11.28 -4.07
N ARG A 55 8.63 9.97 -3.80
CA ARG A 55 9.66 8.96 -4.10
C ARG A 55 9.04 7.66 -4.60
N PRO A 56 9.84 6.76 -5.19
CA PRO A 56 9.40 5.41 -5.54
C PRO A 56 8.89 4.63 -4.33
N VAL A 57 7.80 3.88 -4.52
CA VAL A 57 7.21 2.98 -3.51
C VAL A 57 7.05 1.60 -4.11
N ASN A 58 7.50 0.59 -3.39
CA ASN A 58 7.33 -0.81 -3.78
C ASN A 58 6.07 -1.40 -3.14
N PHE A 59 5.42 -2.30 -3.84
CA PHE A 59 4.25 -3.06 -3.36
C PHE A 59 4.37 -4.52 -3.76
N LEU A 60 3.75 -5.41 -2.99
CA LEU A 60 3.58 -6.79 -3.41
C LEU A 60 2.41 -6.92 -4.38
N ALA A 61 2.64 -7.57 -5.49
CA ALA A 61 1.61 -7.88 -6.47
C ALA A 61 1.59 -9.38 -6.78
N LYS A 62 0.39 -9.91 -7.07
CA LYS A 62 0.22 -11.32 -7.44
C LYS A 62 1.11 -11.64 -8.63
N SER A 63 1.83 -12.76 -8.59
CA SER A 63 2.73 -13.22 -9.67
C SER A 63 2.03 -13.28 -11.03
N ASP A 64 0.72 -13.55 -11.07
CA ASP A 64 -0.09 -13.59 -12.29
C ASP A 64 -0.05 -12.27 -13.10
N TYR A 65 0.22 -11.13 -12.46
CA TYR A 65 0.37 -9.85 -13.17
C TYR A 65 1.68 -9.77 -13.98
N PHE A 66 2.65 -10.61 -13.67
CA PHE A 66 3.94 -10.68 -14.34
C PHE A 66 4.04 -11.83 -15.34
N THR A 67 3.02 -12.70 -15.41
CA THR A 67 2.90 -13.78 -16.38
C THR A 67 2.09 -13.32 -17.59
N GLY A 68 2.25 -14.01 -18.70
CA GLY A 68 1.57 -13.71 -19.94
C GLY A 68 2.55 -13.58 -21.11
N SER A 69 2.13 -14.06 -22.26
CA SER A 69 2.91 -14.06 -23.50
C SER A 69 2.54 -12.87 -24.41
N GLY A 70 3.38 -12.62 -25.41
CA GLY A 70 3.17 -11.59 -26.41
C GLY A 70 3.38 -10.15 -25.88
N LEU A 71 3.09 -9.17 -26.76
CA LEU A 71 3.31 -7.74 -26.47
C LEU A 71 2.48 -7.22 -25.30
N GLY A 72 1.25 -7.70 -25.14
CA GLY A 72 0.38 -7.32 -24.02
C GLY A 72 0.90 -7.80 -22.67
N GLY A 73 1.42 -9.03 -22.60
CA GLY A 73 2.06 -9.57 -21.40
C GLY A 73 3.35 -8.81 -21.05
N ALA A 74 4.17 -8.50 -22.06
CA ALA A 74 5.40 -7.71 -21.88
C ALA A 74 5.10 -6.30 -21.39
N PHE A 75 4.10 -5.63 -21.97
CA PHE A 75 3.67 -4.29 -21.53
C PHE A 75 3.17 -4.31 -20.09
N ARG A 76 2.29 -5.26 -19.74
CA ARG A 76 1.77 -5.40 -18.37
C ARG A 76 2.90 -5.61 -17.36
N ARG A 77 3.81 -6.55 -17.61
CA ARG A 77 4.99 -6.79 -16.77
C ARG A 77 5.85 -5.55 -16.61
N SER A 78 6.13 -4.85 -17.72
CA SER A 78 6.91 -3.61 -17.70
C SER A 78 6.22 -2.52 -16.86
N LEU A 79 4.90 -2.36 -16.99
CA LEU A 79 4.13 -1.38 -16.21
C LEU A 79 4.17 -1.70 -14.72
N PHE A 80 3.89 -2.94 -14.30
CA PHE A 80 3.92 -3.32 -12.89
C PHE A 80 5.33 -3.17 -12.29
N THR A 81 6.36 -3.62 -12.99
CA THR A 81 7.76 -3.43 -12.57
C THR A 81 8.11 -1.94 -12.47
N ALA A 82 7.70 -1.14 -13.45
CA ALA A 82 7.91 0.31 -13.44
C ALA A 82 7.13 1.04 -12.34
N MET A 83 6.06 0.46 -11.81
CA MET A 83 5.32 0.97 -10.65
C MET A 83 5.85 0.44 -9.31
N GLY A 84 6.96 -0.31 -9.31
CA GLY A 84 7.59 -0.83 -8.10
C GLY A 84 6.91 -2.09 -7.55
N ALA A 85 6.09 -2.78 -8.34
CA ALA A 85 5.45 -4.01 -7.92
C ALA A 85 6.46 -5.18 -7.89
N ILE A 86 6.47 -5.91 -6.78
CA ILE A 86 7.30 -7.09 -6.55
C ILE A 86 6.38 -8.32 -6.64
N PRO A 87 6.68 -9.29 -7.53
CA PRO A 87 5.87 -10.48 -7.67
C PRO A 87 5.96 -11.37 -6.43
N VAL A 88 4.80 -11.85 -5.94
CA VAL A 88 4.73 -12.88 -4.90
C VAL A 88 3.74 -13.95 -5.31
N ASP A 89 4.08 -15.20 -5.02
CA ASP A 89 3.15 -16.31 -5.13
C ASP A 89 2.31 -16.37 -3.84
N ARG A 90 1.01 -16.16 -3.96
CA ARG A 90 0.08 -16.16 -2.82
C ARG A 90 -0.52 -17.52 -2.51
N ASN A 91 -0.14 -18.54 -3.27
CA ASN A 91 -0.75 -19.88 -3.18
C ASN A 91 0.08 -20.84 -2.31
N SER A 92 1.29 -20.48 -1.88
CA SER A 92 2.11 -21.30 -0.98
C SER A 92 1.72 -21.13 0.48
N ALA A 93 1.91 -22.14 1.29
CA ALA A 93 1.71 -22.06 2.75
C ALA A 93 2.66 -21.03 3.40
N SER A 94 3.82 -20.78 2.80
CA SER A 94 4.84 -19.81 3.23
C SER A 94 4.65 -18.41 2.63
N ALA A 95 3.69 -18.22 1.71
CA ALA A 95 3.51 -16.98 0.95
C ALA A 95 3.44 -15.72 1.81
N ALA A 96 2.83 -15.80 2.99
CA ALA A 96 2.73 -14.66 3.89
C ALA A 96 4.10 -14.25 4.45
N GLN A 97 4.93 -15.23 4.85
CA GLN A 97 6.27 -14.97 5.36
C GLN A 97 7.19 -14.48 4.25
N GLU A 98 7.22 -15.16 3.10
CA GLU A 98 8.00 -14.73 1.92
C GLU A 98 7.68 -13.30 1.50
N SER A 99 6.40 -12.92 1.60
CA SER A 99 5.94 -11.57 1.32
C SER A 99 6.51 -10.55 2.32
N LEU A 100 6.55 -10.89 3.60
CA LEU A 100 7.13 -10.03 4.64
C LEU A 100 8.65 -9.94 4.49
N ASP A 101 9.33 -11.03 4.18
CA ASP A 101 10.78 -11.06 3.99
C ASP A 101 11.20 -10.20 2.78
N ALA A 102 10.50 -10.31 1.65
CA ALA A 102 10.72 -9.46 0.48
C ALA A 102 10.48 -7.97 0.78
N ALA A 103 9.47 -7.65 1.58
CA ALA A 103 9.21 -6.28 2.02
C ALA A 103 10.34 -5.76 2.93
N LEU A 104 10.81 -6.60 3.86
CA LEU A 104 11.89 -6.28 4.80
C LEU A 104 13.20 -5.94 4.07
N GLU A 105 13.56 -6.72 3.04
CA GLU A 105 14.73 -6.44 2.21
C GLU A 105 14.67 -5.06 1.54
N VAL A 106 13.52 -4.70 0.95
CA VAL A 106 13.32 -3.38 0.35
C VAL A 106 13.49 -2.26 1.37
N ILE A 107 12.89 -2.44 2.55
CA ILE A 107 12.90 -1.41 3.61
C ILE A 107 14.31 -1.25 4.18
N LYS A 108 15.02 -2.34 4.47
CA LYS A 108 16.41 -2.34 4.96
C LYS A 108 17.39 -1.74 3.94
N ALA A 109 17.11 -1.88 2.65
CA ALA A 109 17.85 -1.19 1.59
C ALA A 109 17.54 0.32 1.48
N GLY A 110 16.74 0.88 2.39
CA GLY A 110 16.36 2.29 2.38
C GLY A 110 15.20 2.62 1.44
N GLY A 111 14.46 1.62 0.95
CA GLY A 111 13.30 1.77 0.09
C GLY A 111 12.03 2.17 0.84
N ALA A 112 11.06 2.72 0.11
CA ALA A 112 9.69 2.88 0.60
C ALA A 112 8.85 1.67 0.18
N PHE A 113 8.05 1.15 1.11
CA PHE A 113 7.21 -0.01 0.88
C PHE A 113 5.77 0.26 1.30
N GLY A 114 4.83 -0.02 0.41
CA GLY A 114 3.40 0.11 0.66
C GLY A 114 2.78 -1.21 1.11
N ILE A 115 1.97 -1.15 2.16
CA ILE A 115 1.29 -2.31 2.72
C ILE A 115 -0.18 -1.98 3.02
N TYR A 116 -1.03 -2.97 2.87
CA TYR A 116 -2.44 -2.91 3.26
C TYR A 116 -2.65 -3.79 4.49
N PRO A 117 -2.73 -3.21 5.71
CA PRO A 117 -2.84 -4.01 6.94
C PRO A 117 -4.08 -4.89 7.00
N GLU A 118 -5.15 -4.53 6.30
CA GLU A 118 -6.37 -5.34 6.18
C GLU A 118 -6.12 -6.71 5.51
N GLY A 119 -5.05 -6.84 4.70
CA GLY A 119 -4.67 -8.05 4.00
C GLY A 119 -5.43 -8.30 2.70
N THR A 120 -6.61 -7.74 2.53
CA THR A 120 -7.42 -7.81 1.31
C THR A 120 -8.31 -6.58 1.18
N ARG A 121 -8.92 -6.39 0.00
CA ARG A 121 -9.78 -5.22 -0.29
C ARG A 121 -11.07 -5.26 0.52
N SER A 122 -11.41 -4.14 1.16
CA SER A 122 -12.73 -3.89 1.71
C SER A 122 -13.74 -3.69 0.57
N ARG A 123 -14.73 -4.56 0.49
CA ARG A 123 -15.78 -4.49 -0.55
C ARG A 123 -17.02 -3.71 -0.11
N ASP A 124 -17.26 -3.65 1.20
CA ASP A 124 -18.41 -2.97 1.82
C ASP A 124 -18.09 -1.54 2.29
N GLY A 125 -16.84 -1.14 2.17
CA GLY A 125 -16.39 0.21 2.50
C GLY A 125 -15.94 0.43 3.94
N ARG A 126 -16.13 -0.54 4.84
CA ARG A 126 -15.66 -0.47 6.22
C ARG A 126 -14.16 -0.70 6.32
N LEU A 127 -13.54 -0.17 7.37
CA LEU A 127 -12.15 -0.40 7.69
C LEU A 127 -12.03 -1.64 8.57
N TYR A 128 -11.39 -2.67 8.06
CA TYR A 128 -11.22 -3.94 8.77
C TYR A 128 -10.00 -3.91 9.71
N ARG A 129 -10.01 -4.78 10.71
CA ARG A 129 -8.93 -4.89 11.68
C ARG A 129 -7.60 -5.24 10.99
N GLY A 130 -6.53 -4.48 11.31
CA GLY A 130 -5.22 -4.68 10.73
C GLY A 130 -4.52 -5.96 11.24
N ARG A 131 -3.86 -6.69 10.33
CA ARG A 131 -2.94 -7.79 10.63
C ARG A 131 -1.59 -7.21 11.06
N THR A 132 -0.91 -7.90 11.96
CA THR A 132 0.30 -7.39 12.63
C THR A 132 1.57 -7.38 11.77
N GLY A 133 1.50 -7.77 10.51
CA GLY A 133 2.63 -7.74 9.59
C GLY A 133 3.23 -6.35 9.39
N VAL A 134 2.39 -5.30 9.37
CA VAL A 134 2.86 -3.91 9.26
C VAL A 134 3.74 -3.52 10.45
N ALA A 135 3.31 -3.88 11.67
CA ALA A 135 4.08 -3.60 12.89
C ALA A 135 5.33 -4.47 13.01
N TRP A 136 5.25 -5.73 12.56
CA TRP A 136 6.43 -6.59 12.51
C TRP A 136 7.52 -5.98 11.61
N LEU A 137 7.18 -5.54 10.41
CA LEU A 137 8.10 -4.88 9.49
C LEU A 137 8.70 -3.60 10.09
N ALA A 138 7.88 -2.76 10.69
CA ALA A 138 8.33 -1.50 11.28
C ALA A 138 9.33 -1.71 12.44
N LEU A 139 9.00 -2.66 13.34
CA LEU A 139 9.84 -2.98 14.50
C LEU A 139 11.14 -3.69 14.10
N GLU A 140 11.08 -4.60 13.11
CA GLU A 140 12.24 -5.37 12.64
C GLU A 140 13.22 -4.52 11.82
N ALA A 141 12.70 -3.61 11.01
CA ALA A 141 13.52 -2.73 10.19
C ALA A 141 13.87 -1.40 10.89
N ASP A 142 13.27 -1.11 12.03
CA ASP A 142 13.42 0.15 12.75
C ASP A 142 13.09 1.39 11.89
N VAL A 143 11.94 1.36 11.24
CA VAL A 143 11.52 2.42 10.32
C VAL A 143 10.13 2.97 10.65
N PRO A 144 9.86 4.25 10.37
CA PRO A 144 8.55 4.84 10.61
C PRO A 144 7.49 4.25 9.68
N VAL A 145 6.25 4.21 10.19
CA VAL A 145 5.04 3.91 9.42
C VAL A 145 4.31 5.22 9.16
N VAL A 146 4.09 5.58 7.90
CA VAL A 146 3.24 6.69 7.48
C VAL A 146 1.85 6.13 7.16
N PRO A 147 0.81 6.44 7.95
CA PRO A 147 -0.55 6.08 7.62
C PRO A 147 -1.02 6.80 6.36
N VAL A 148 -1.70 6.11 5.47
CA VAL A 148 -2.21 6.67 4.21
C VAL A 148 -3.71 6.44 4.10
N GLY A 149 -4.47 7.50 3.92
CA GLY A 149 -5.90 7.45 3.64
C GLY A 149 -6.18 7.59 2.16
N LEU A 150 -6.83 6.60 1.56
CA LEU A 150 -7.32 6.62 0.18
C LEU A 150 -8.82 6.78 0.16
N ILE A 151 -9.31 7.80 -0.55
CA ILE A 151 -10.73 8.13 -0.67
C ILE A 151 -11.06 8.27 -2.15
N GLY A 152 -12.14 7.62 -2.60
CA GLY A 152 -12.63 7.74 -3.97
C GLY A 152 -12.05 6.75 -4.99
N THR A 153 -10.98 6.03 -4.67
CA THR A 153 -10.34 5.06 -5.59
C THR A 153 -11.28 3.95 -6.05
N GLN A 154 -12.22 3.52 -5.19
CA GLN A 154 -13.26 2.55 -5.53
C GLN A 154 -14.23 3.06 -6.62
N ASN A 155 -14.34 4.36 -6.81
CA ASN A 155 -15.19 4.96 -7.83
C ASN A 155 -14.50 4.97 -9.21
N ILE A 156 -13.15 4.98 -9.23
CA ILE A 156 -12.39 4.82 -10.48
C ILE A 156 -12.60 3.42 -11.04
N GLN A 157 -12.44 2.40 -10.21
CA GLN A 157 -12.66 1.02 -10.63
C GLN A 157 -13.50 0.27 -9.59
N PRO A 158 -14.84 0.36 -9.70
CA PRO A 158 -15.75 -0.43 -8.88
C PRO A 158 -15.51 -1.93 -9.03
N VAL A 159 -15.91 -2.70 -8.02
CA VAL A 159 -15.84 -4.17 -8.07
C VAL A 159 -16.61 -4.69 -9.29
N GLY A 160 -15.94 -5.50 -10.11
CA GLY A 160 -16.54 -6.06 -11.35
C GLY A 160 -16.42 -5.15 -12.59
N ALA A 161 -15.95 -3.91 -12.45
CA ALA A 161 -15.71 -3.06 -13.60
C ALA A 161 -14.37 -3.41 -14.27
N SER A 162 -14.39 -3.57 -15.59
CA SER A 162 -13.20 -3.83 -16.42
C SER A 162 -12.49 -2.55 -16.85
N MET A 163 -13.22 -1.43 -16.96
CA MET A 163 -12.67 -0.14 -17.40
C MET A 163 -12.68 0.88 -16.26
N PRO A 164 -11.61 1.66 -16.10
CA PRO A 164 -11.57 2.75 -15.14
C PRO A 164 -12.48 3.90 -15.58
N ARG A 165 -13.05 4.61 -14.59
CA ARG A 165 -13.87 5.81 -14.76
C ARG A 165 -13.12 7.02 -14.22
N ILE A 166 -13.45 8.21 -14.70
CA ILE A 166 -12.96 9.44 -14.09
C ILE A 166 -13.76 9.70 -12.82
N ALA A 167 -13.08 9.80 -11.70
CA ALA A 167 -13.67 10.08 -10.40
C ALA A 167 -12.69 10.87 -9.53
N GLU A 168 -13.22 11.61 -8.57
CA GLU A 168 -12.40 12.33 -7.59
C GLU A 168 -11.66 11.35 -6.68
N VAL A 169 -10.39 11.64 -6.45
CA VAL A 169 -9.51 10.86 -5.58
C VAL A 169 -8.79 11.77 -4.62
N THR A 170 -8.77 11.39 -3.36
CA THR A 170 -7.96 12.04 -2.34
C THR A 170 -6.98 11.04 -1.74
N VAL A 171 -5.72 11.44 -1.64
CA VAL A 171 -4.64 10.71 -0.98
C VAL A 171 -4.12 11.56 0.17
N LYS A 172 -4.28 11.06 1.41
CA LYS A 172 -3.82 11.75 2.62
C LYS A 172 -2.69 10.97 3.27
N PHE A 173 -1.57 11.64 3.52
CA PHE A 173 -0.45 11.07 4.27
C PHE A 173 -0.48 11.62 5.69
N GLY A 174 -0.70 10.74 6.68
CA GLY A 174 -0.70 11.09 8.10
C GLY A 174 0.71 11.29 8.65
N ARG A 175 0.80 11.73 9.90
CA ARG A 175 2.09 11.85 10.60
C ARG A 175 2.74 10.48 10.77
N PRO A 176 4.08 10.39 10.62
CA PRO A 176 4.80 9.15 10.84
C PRO A 176 4.62 8.63 12.28
N ILE A 177 4.41 7.33 12.42
CA ILE A 177 4.36 6.60 13.69
C ILE A 177 5.69 5.86 13.81
N HIS A 178 6.46 6.15 14.86
CA HIS A 178 7.79 5.64 15.07
C HIS A 178 7.78 4.38 15.95
N PRO A 179 8.47 3.28 15.57
CA PRO A 179 8.47 2.02 16.32
C PRO A 179 9.13 2.11 17.69
N GLU A 180 10.01 3.08 17.92
CA GLU A 180 10.70 3.30 19.20
C GLU A 180 9.73 3.45 20.38
N ALA A 181 8.57 4.07 20.14
CA ALA A 181 7.54 4.29 21.16
C ALA A 181 6.97 2.98 21.74
N TYR A 182 7.15 1.85 21.04
CA TYR A 182 6.58 0.54 21.41
C TYR A 182 7.61 -0.47 21.94
N ARG A 183 8.91 -0.14 21.90
CA ARG A 183 10.00 -1.06 22.31
C ARG A 183 10.00 -1.46 23.78
N HIS A 184 9.37 -0.66 24.63
CA HIS A 184 9.21 -0.97 26.05
C HIS A 184 8.18 -2.08 26.32
N LEU A 185 7.39 -2.48 25.32
CA LEU A 185 6.35 -3.49 25.42
C LEU A 185 6.89 -4.88 25.02
N PRO A 186 6.33 -5.97 25.59
CA PRO A 186 6.55 -7.30 25.07
C PRO A 186 6.20 -7.40 23.58
N ALA A 187 6.99 -8.14 22.80
CA ALA A 187 6.92 -8.16 21.34
C ALA A 187 5.51 -8.34 20.74
N GLY A 188 4.69 -9.23 21.31
CA GLY A 188 3.32 -9.43 20.86
C GLY A 188 2.41 -8.22 21.10
N LYS A 189 2.56 -7.57 22.28
CA LYS A 189 1.83 -6.34 22.62
C LYS A 189 2.28 -5.16 21.76
N ALA A 190 3.59 -5.00 21.58
CA ALA A 190 4.16 -3.95 20.69
C ALA A 190 3.59 -4.03 19.28
N ARG A 191 3.61 -5.22 18.66
CA ARG A 191 3.04 -5.44 17.32
C ARG A 191 1.55 -5.12 17.27
N ARG A 192 0.78 -5.56 18.29
CA ARG A 192 -0.67 -5.32 18.27
C ARG A 192 -0.97 -3.84 18.43
N GLN A 193 -0.37 -3.17 19.42
CA GLN A 193 -0.61 -1.76 19.68
C GLN A 193 -0.18 -0.87 18.53
N LEU A 194 1.03 -1.04 17.98
CA LEU A 194 1.47 -0.29 16.81
C LEU A 194 0.51 -0.48 15.62
N THR A 195 0.02 -1.72 15.40
CA THR A 195 -0.96 -1.96 14.33
C THR A 195 -2.27 -1.22 14.60
N ASP A 196 -2.78 -1.27 15.84
CA ASP A 196 -4.04 -0.61 16.19
C ASP A 196 -3.92 0.92 16.04
N ASP A 197 -2.79 1.51 16.43
CA ASP A 197 -2.52 2.94 16.28
C ASP A 197 -2.43 3.34 14.79
N VAL A 198 -1.77 2.52 13.96
CA VAL A 198 -1.76 2.72 12.50
C VAL A 198 -3.16 2.67 11.92
N MET A 199 -3.98 1.69 12.32
CA MET A 199 -5.36 1.58 11.83
C MET A 199 -6.23 2.74 12.31
N ALA A 200 -6.07 3.20 13.54
CA ALA A 200 -6.77 4.38 14.06
C ALA A 200 -6.39 5.65 13.27
N ALA A 201 -5.10 5.80 12.93
CA ALA A 201 -4.66 6.91 12.09
C ALA A 201 -5.23 6.83 10.67
N ILE A 202 -5.29 5.66 10.04
CA ILE A 202 -5.94 5.46 8.74
C ILE A 202 -7.43 5.81 8.83
N GLN A 203 -8.11 5.36 9.90
CA GLN A 203 -9.51 5.70 10.14
C GLN A 203 -9.74 7.21 10.23
N ALA A 204 -8.90 7.91 10.98
CA ALA A 204 -8.99 9.37 11.12
C ALA A 204 -8.81 10.11 9.77
N LEU A 205 -7.94 9.59 8.88
CA LEU A 205 -7.72 10.16 7.55
C LEU A 205 -8.88 9.89 6.58
N THR A 206 -9.53 8.74 6.69
CA THR A 206 -10.54 8.26 5.72
C THR A 206 -11.97 8.49 6.16
N GLY A 207 -12.22 8.57 7.47
CA GLY A 207 -13.57 8.57 8.03
C GLY A 207 -14.33 7.25 7.86
N GLN A 208 -13.64 6.15 7.49
CA GLN A 208 -14.29 4.84 7.32
C GLN A 208 -14.83 4.30 8.66
N GLU A 209 -16.01 3.69 8.60
CA GLU A 209 -16.58 2.97 9.74
C GLU A 209 -15.75 1.72 10.05
N PRO A 210 -15.33 1.48 11.31
CA PRO A 210 -14.58 0.29 11.64
C PRO A 210 -15.48 -0.96 11.62
N ALA A 211 -14.99 -2.03 10.99
CA ALA A 211 -15.70 -3.32 10.95
C ALA A 211 -15.60 -4.11 12.27
N GLY A 212 -14.59 -3.83 13.11
CA GLY A 212 -14.33 -4.52 14.38
C GLY A 212 -13.78 -5.95 14.24
N VAL A 213 -13.75 -6.50 13.03
CA VAL A 213 -13.31 -7.88 12.72
C VAL A 213 -12.23 -7.87 11.64
N TYR A 214 -11.54 -8.99 11.47
CA TYR A 214 -10.61 -9.19 10.37
C TYR A 214 -11.38 -9.41 9.06
N ASN A 215 -10.82 -8.89 7.97
CA ASN A 215 -11.34 -9.18 6.64
C ASN A 215 -10.99 -10.63 6.24
N GLU A 216 -11.97 -11.33 5.67
CA GLU A 216 -11.75 -12.67 5.14
C GLU A 216 -10.97 -12.60 3.83
N VAL A 217 -9.83 -13.27 3.78
CA VAL A 217 -9.09 -13.46 2.53
C VAL A 217 -9.85 -14.52 1.74
N SER A 218 -10.67 -14.10 0.79
CA SER A 218 -11.35 -15.05 -0.11
C SER A 218 -10.30 -15.88 -0.83
N SER A 219 -10.27 -17.18 -0.53
CA SER A 219 -9.56 -18.19 -1.31
C SER A 219 -10.28 -18.34 -2.67
N ARG A 220 -9.95 -17.47 -3.64
CA ARG A 220 -10.31 -17.68 -5.05
C ARG A 220 -9.10 -17.42 -5.93
#